data_dbaf6cd57f08fc589c7add2f3500c0f0
#
_entry.id   dbaf6cd57f08fc589c7add2f3500c0f0
#
_cell.length_a   1.000
_cell.length_b   1.000
_cell.length_c   1.000
_cell.angle_alpha   90.00
_cell.angle_beta   90.00
_cell.angle_gamma   90.00
#
_symmetry.space_group_name_H-M   'P 1'
#
loop_
_entity.id
_entity.type
_entity.pdbx_description
1 polymer ?
#
loop_
_entity_poly.entity_id
_entity_poly.type
_entity_poly.pdbx_seq_one_letter_code
_entity_poly.pdbx_strand_id
1 'polypeptide(L)'
;RVYYKNDIVYQKISIGTTGVPKAINYYYALKDVPANNTPPATAPFNNQYWGGYTNCNGEITPNFIWTASYNLSADHSPKVNTIAFGNGYEQRNPDGLFTQMIRLNVSFDMRSEKEATAILQFLKARKGTESFVVGTLPPIYADATYKKRFICPTFNSNFTFHNNYTIKANFIETNTSN
;
A
#
# COMPACT_ATOMS: atom_id res chain seq x y z
N ARG A 1 23.62 -8.29 11.91
CA ARG A 1 23.33 -8.72 10.54
C ARG A 1 23.68 -7.58 9.60
N VAL A 2 24.26 -7.88 8.45
CA VAL A 2 24.50 -6.94 7.36
C VAL A 2 23.27 -6.99 6.44
N TYR A 3 22.79 -5.85 5.97
CA TYR A 3 21.72 -5.76 4.99
C TYR A 3 22.26 -5.06 3.75
N TYR A 4 21.78 -5.46 2.60
CA TYR A 4 22.17 -4.88 1.31
C TYR A 4 21.09 -3.92 0.82
N LYS A 5 21.47 -3.00 -0.05
CA LYS A 5 20.51 -2.07 -0.68
C LYS A 5 19.29 -2.83 -1.22
N ASN A 6 18.12 -2.30 -0.95
CA ASN A 6 16.79 -2.87 -1.26
C ASN A 6 16.40 -4.11 -0.42
N ASP A 7 17.19 -4.53 0.56
CA ASP A 7 16.70 -5.49 1.54
C ASP A 7 15.53 -4.89 2.31
N ILE A 8 14.49 -5.71 2.50
CA ILE A 8 13.28 -5.31 3.21
C ILE A 8 13.29 -5.98 4.56
N VAL A 9 13.09 -5.17 5.59
CA VAL A 9 13.00 -5.64 6.97
C VAL A 9 11.72 -5.13 7.61
N TYR A 10 11.23 -5.85 8.58
CA TYR A 10 10.13 -5.40 9.42
C TYR A 10 10.58 -5.27 10.86
N GLN A 11 10.04 -4.30 11.54
CA GLN A 11 10.23 -4.10 12.97
C GLN A 11 8.89 -4.12 13.68
N LYS A 12 8.78 -4.96 14.71
CA LYS A 12 7.63 -4.95 15.60
C LYS A 12 7.80 -3.81 16.59
N ILE A 13 6.87 -2.87 16.60
CA ILE A 13 6.85 -1.80 17.59
C ILE A 13 5.90 -2.23 18.72
N SER A 14 6.46 -2.42 19.89
CA SER A 14 5.68 -2.64 21.10
C SER A 14 5.34 -1.28 21.71
N ILE A 15 4.07 -0.89 21.64
CA ILE A 15 3.57 0.29 22.36
C ILE A 15 2.64 -0.22 23.46
N GLY A 16 3.12 -0.27 24.69
CA GLY A 16 2.35 -0.60 25.89
C GLY A 16 2.83 -1.81 26.67
N THR A 17 2.36 -1.96 27.89
CA THR A 17 2.76 -2.91 28.93
C THR A 17 2.35 -4.37 28.68
N THR A 18 1.68 -4.69 27.59
CA THR A 18 1.07 -6.01 27.33
C THR A 18 1.84 -6.91 26.37
N GLY A 19 3.03 -6.53 25.91
CA GLY A 19 3.87 -7.38 25.04
C GLY A 19 3.32 -7.71 23.64
N VAL A 20 2.11 -7.26 23.32
CA VAL A 20 1.52 -7.45 21.99
C VAL A 20 2.00 -6.36 21.06
N PRO A 21 2.65 -6.67 19.92
CA PRO A 21 3.05 -5.66 18.95
C PRO A 21 1.81 -4.95 18.41
N LYS A 22 1.69 -3.66 18.68
CA LYS A 22 0.58 -2.83 18.15
C LYS A 22 0.77 -2.41 16.69
N ALA A 23 2.01 -2.40 16.21
CA ALA A 23 2.30 -2.07 14.84
C ALA A 23 3.51 -2.86 14.32
N ILE A 24 3.50 -3.11 13.02
CA ILE A 24 4.64 -3.65 12.28
C ILE A 24 5.04 -2.60 11.27
N ASN A 25 6.23 -2.06 11.43
CA ASN A 25 6.79 -1.14 10.45
C ASN A 25 7.69 -1.89 9.49
N TYR A 26 7.54 -1.57 8.22
CA TYR A 26 8.40 -2.08 7.17
C TYR A 26 9.39 -1.00 6.75
N TYR A 27 10.62 -1.43 6.53
CA TYR A 27 11.71 -0.57 6.09
C TYR A 27 12.41 -1.21 4.90
N TYR A 28 12.98 -0.40 4.06
CA TYR A 28 13.86 -0.84 2.99
C TYR A 28 15.23 -0.18 3.13
N ALA A 29 16.26 -0.93 2.82
CA ALA A 29 17.62 -0.42 2.87
C ALA A 29 17.87 0.50 1.67
N LEU A 30 18.20 1.76 1.94
CA LEU A 30 18.53 2.77 0.93
C LEU A 30 19.90 2.52 0.31
N LYS A 31 20.81 1.94 1.07
CA LYS A 31 22.16 1.54 0.71
C LYS A 31 22.59 0.38 1.59
N ASP A 32 23.76 -0.19 1.34
CA ASP A 32 24.28 -1.26 2.19
C ASP A 32 24.42 -0.79 3.64
N VAL A 33 23.85 -1.58 4.54
CA VAL A 33 23.74 -1.24 5.95
C VAL A 33 24.75 -2.03 6.75
N PRO A 34 25.71 -1.38 7.42
CA PRO A 34 26.67 -2.07 8.28
C PRO A 34 25.99 -2.86 9.41
N ALA A 35 26.69 -3.83 9.94
CA ALA A 35 26.23 -4.56 11.11
C ALA A 35 25.89 -3.60 12.28
N ASN A 36 24.86 -3.94 13.04
CA ASN A 36 24.35 -3.18 14.19
C ASN A 36 23.58 -1.87 13.89
N ASN A 37 23.34 -1.55 12.62
CA ASN A 37 22.41 -0.49 12.26
C ASN A 37 21.00 -1.08 12.07
N THR A 38 20.15 -0.90 13.05
CA THR A 38 18.72 -1.30 13.01
C THR A 38 17.86 -0.18 12.45
N PRO A 39 16.71 -0.49 11.85
CA PRO A 39 15.73 0.53 11.50
C PRO A 39 15.28 1.35 12.71
N PRO A 40 14.99 2.65 12.56
CA PRO A 40 14.55 3.48 13.68
C PRO A 40 13.21 2.99 14.25
N ALA A 41 13.12 2.83 15.57
CA ALA A 41 11.91 2.42 16.27
C ALA A 41 10.94 3.58 16.53
N THR A 42 11.44 4.81 16.49
CA THR A 42 10.69 6.04 16.74
C THR A 42 10.86 7.03 15.59
N ALA A 43 9.95 7.98 15.47
CA ALA A 43 10.05 9.05 14.47
C ALA A 43 11.33 9.92 14.69
N PRO A 44 11.99 10.38 13.63
CA PRO A 44 11.66 10.12 12.22
C PRO A 44 12.06 8.70 11.80
N PHE A 45 11.14 8.00 11.16
CA PHE A 45 11.36 6.59 10.75
C PHE A 45 12.27 6.44 9.51
N ASN A 46 12.90 7.51 9.10
CA ASN A 46 13.90 7.53 8.03
C ASN A 46 15.25 7.93 8.60
N ASN A 47 16.29 7.32 8.11
CA ASN A 47 17.66 7.74 8.35
C ASN A 47 18.50 7.53 7.08
N GLN A 48 19.82 7.76 7.19
CA GLN A 48 20.71 7.61 6.04
C GLN A 48 20.77 6.19 5.43
N TYR A 49 20.35 5.17 6.18
CA TYR A 49 20.38 3.76 5.77
C TYR A 49 18.99 3.20 5.48
N TRP A 50 17.96 3.69 6.13
CA TRP A 50 16.64 3.11 6.12
C TRP A 50 15.59 4.09 5.63
N GLY A 51 14.81 3.66 4.65
CA GLY A 51 13.58 4.32 4.26
C GLY A 51 12.42 3.69 5.02
N GLY A 52 11.68 4.49 5.77
CA GLY A 52 10.53 4.06 6.54
C GLY A 52 9.22 4.70 6.05
N TYR A 53 8.12 4.22 6.59
CA TYR A 53 6.77 4.52 6.15
C TYR A 53 6.10 5.60 6.99
N THR A 54 6.69 6.75 7.13
CA THR A 54 6.03 7.86 7.83
C THR A 54 5.65 8.98 6.91
N ASN A 55 4.49 9.52 7.17
CA ASN A 55 4.02 10.79 6.65
C ASN A 55 4.55 11.96 7.50
N CYS A 56 4.67 13.13 6.88
CA CYS A 56 5.25 14.33 7.48
C CYS A 56 4.50 14.86 8.72
N ASN A 57 3.33 14.33 9.04
CA ASN A 57 2.49 14.80 10.16
C ASN A 57 2.52 13.87 11.39
N GLY A 58 3.46 12.91 11.44
CA GLY A 58 3.54 11.98 12.58
C GLY A 58 2.49 10.86 12.57
N GLU A 59 1.53 10.89 11.67
CA GLU A 59 0.65 9.77 11.43
C GLU A 59 1.39 8.68 10.67
N ILE A 60 1.39 7.49 11.23
CA ILE A 60 1.95 6.30 10.58
C ILE A 60 0.97 5.85 9.50
N THR A 61 1.04 6.46 8.33
CA THR A 61 0.34 5.92 7.16
C THR A 61 1.28 4.94 6.48
N PRO A 62 0.97 3.65 6.46
CA PRO A 62 1.81 2.67 5.79
C PRO A 62 1.96 3.02 4.31
N ASN A 63 3.17 2.93 3.79
CA ASN A 63 3.45 3.19 2.40
C ASN A 63 3.82 1.88 1.69
N PHE A 64 3.06 1.53 0.67
CA PHE A 64 3.35 0.42 -0.22
C PHE A 64 4.37 0.87 -1.27
N ILE A 65 5.59 0.38 -1.16
CA ILE A 65 6.74 0.86 -1.95
C ILE A 65 7.01 0.06 -3.22
N TRP A 66 6.42 -1.12 -3.34
CA TRP A 66 6.70 -2.00 -4.47
C TRP A 66 6.01 -1.51 -5.72
N THR A 67 6.77 -1.43 -6.80
CA THR A 67 6.24 -1.05 -8.11
C THR A 67 5.50 -2.22 -8.72
N ALA A 68 4.26 -2.00 -9.15
CA ALA A 68 3.50 -2.99 -9.89
C ALA A 68 4.19 -3.32 -11.21
N SER A 69 4.02 -4.55 -11.68
CA SER A 69 4.42 -4.97 -13.01
C SER A 69 3.62 -4.23 -14.07
N TYR A 70 4.03 -4.34 -15.34
CA TYR A 70 3.23 -3.87 -16.47
C TYR A 70 1.84 -4.52 -16.40
N ASN A 71 0.81 -3.90 -16.98
CA ASN A 71 -0.60 -4.28 -16.94
C ASN A 71 -1.35 -3.87 -15.67
N LEU A 72 -0.94 -2.82 -15.00
CA LEU A 72 -1.78 -2.18 -14.01
C LEU A 72 -3.03 -1.63 -14.71
N SER A 73 -4.20 -2.07 -14.30
CA SER A 73 -5.48 -1.52 -14.77
C SER A 73 -6.20 -0.76 -13.67
N ALA A 74 -6.88 0.29 -14.04
CA ALA A 74 -7.70 1.08 -13.14
C ALA A 74 -9.15 1.10 -13.63
N ASP A 75 -10.05 0.68 -12.75
CA ASP A 75 -11.48 0.73 -13.00
C ASP A 75 -12.06 2.00 -12.36
N HIS A 76 -12.75 2.78 -13.18
CA HIS A 76 -13.42 4.00 -12.76
C HIS A 76 -14.92 3.74 -12.72
N SER A 77 -15.52 3.80 -11.53
CA SER A 77 -16.95 3.59 -11.33
C SER A 77 -17.56 4.79 -10.59
N PRO A 78 -17.86 5.88 -11.30
CA PRO A 78 -18.50 7.04 -10.68
C PRO A 78 -19.84 6.67 -10.07
N LYS A 79 -20.09 7.11 -8.83
CA LYS A 79 -21.39 6.95 -8.19
C LYS A 79 -22.33 8.03 -8.66
N VAL A 80 -23.41 7.64 -9.32
CA VAL A 80 -24.42 8.53 -9.86
C VAL A 80 -25.78 8.13 -9.30
N ASN A 81 -26.50 9.09 -8.75
CA ASN A 81 -27.90 8.93 -8.40
C ASN A 81 -28.75 9.37 -9.60
N THR A 82 -29.56 8.46 -10.14
CA THR A 82 -30.45 8.73 -11.28
C THR A 82 -31.87 8.73 -10.81
N ILE A 83 -32.56 9.84 -11.04
CA ILE A 83 -33.99 10.00 -10.79
C ILE A 83 -34.69 9.97 -12.12
N ALA A 84 -35.51 8.96 -12.36
CA ALA A 84 -36.32 8.86 -13.56
C ALA A 84 -37.67 9.59 -13.37
N PHE A 85 -38.00 10.43 -14.31
CA PHE A 85 -39.31 11.10 -14.41
C PHE A 85 -40.17 10.45 -15.50
N GLY A 86 -41.43 10.68 -15.48
CA GLY A 86 -42.32 10.24 -16.56
C GLY A 86 -41.84 10.77 -17.92
N ASN A 87 -42.18 10.08 -19.00
CA ASN A 87 -41.85 10.43 -20.39
C ASN A 87 -40.37 10.30 -20.78
N GLY A 88 -39.56 9.49 -20.06
CA GLY A 88 -38.20 9.21 -20.40
C GLY A 88 -37.19 10.28 -19.99
N TYR A 89 -37.57 11.27 -19.23
CA TYR A 89 -36.62 12.25 -18.65
C TYR A 89 -35.96 11.67 -17.42
N GLU A 90 -34.62 11.83 -17.36
CA GLU A 90 -33.81 11.43 -16.22
C GLU A 90 -32.97 12.60 -15.70
N GLN A 91 -32.93 12.76 -14.40
CA GLN A 91 -31.99 13.64 -13.74
C GLN A 91 -30.87 12.80 -13.12
N ARG A 92 -29.61 13.18 -13.41
CA ARG A 92 -28.43 12.51 -12.89
C ARG A 92 -27.65 13.45 -12.00
N ASN A 93 -27.48 13.07 -10.74
CA ASN A 93 -26.70 13.82 -9.77
C ASN A 93 -25.56 12.95 -9.23
N PRO A 94 -24.37 13.54 -8.93
CA PRO A 94 -23.33 12.82 -8.23
C PRO A 94 -23.82 12.32 -6.87
N ASP A 95 -23.53 11.07 -6.51
CA ASP A 95 -23.92 10.49 -5.23
C ASP A 95 -22.82 10.73 -4.18
N GLY A 96 -22.87 11.89 -3.53
CA GLY A 96 -21.91 12.30 -2.50
C GLY A 96 -20.75 13.14 -3.00
N LEU A 97 -19.82 13.48 -2.09
CA LEU A 97 -18.64 14.30 -2.38
C LEU A 97 -17.51 13.53 -3.07
N PHE A 98 -17.41 12.23 -2.82
CA PHE A 98 -16.35 11.36 -3.32
C PHE A 98 -16.91 10.32 -4.29
N THR A 99 -17.28 10.78 -5.47
CA THR A 99 -17.97 9.95 -6.46
C THR A 99 -17.04 9.20 -7.41
N GLN A 100 -15.74 9.56 -7.47
CA GLN A 100 -14.78 9.07 -8.45
C GLN A 100 -13.63 8.28 -7.81
N MET A 101 -13.95 7.32 -6.94
CA MET A 101 -12.94 6.42 -6.39
C MET A 101 -12.49 5.41 -7.44
N ILE A 102 -11.19 5.14 -7.49
CA ILE A 102 -10.61 4.17 -8.41
C ILE A 102 -10.39 2.81 -7.74
N ARG A 103 -10.48 1.77 -8.55
CA ARG A 103 -10.04 0.41 -8.19
C ARG A 103 -8.87 0.05 -9.07
N LEU A 104 -7.76 -0.33 -8.45
CA LEU A 104 -6.56 -0.74 -9.16
C LEU A 104 -6.41 -2.26 -9.09
N ASN A 105 -6.32 -2.89 -10.24
CA ASN A 105 -5.90 -4.28 -10.33
C ASN A 105 -4.40 -4.29 -10.61
N VAL A 106 -3.62 -4.73 -9.64
CA VAL A 106 -2.16 -4.73 -9.70
C VAL A 106 -1.62 -6.15 -9.73
N SER A 107 -0.57 -6.37 -10.52
CA SER A 107 0.20 -7.59 -10.47
C SER A 107 1.67 -7.30 -10.16
N PHE A 108 2.30 -8.23 -9.46
CA PHE A 108 3.71 -8.23 -9.13
C PHE A 108 4.29 -9.54 -9.63
N ASP A 109 4.73 -9.53 -10.88
CA ASP A 109 5.20 -10.73 -11.56
C ASP A 109 6.70 -10.90 -11.39
N MET A 110 7.15 -12.15 -11.44
CA MET A 110 8.57 -12.53 -11.37
C MET A 110 9.30 -11.97 -10.14
N ARG A 111 8.63 -11.98 -8.97
CA ARG A 111 9.23 -11.48 -7.74
C ARG A 111 10.04 -12.57 -7.05
N SER A 112 11.17 -12.17 -6.49
CA SER A 112 11.98 -13.04 -5.64
C SER A 112 11.20 -13.46 -4.39
N GLU A 113 11.57 -14.58 -3.79
CA GLU A 113 10.95 -15.07 -2.56
C GLU A 113 10.95 -14.00 -1.44
N LYS A 114 12.05 -13.29 -1.27
CA LYS A 114 12.18 -12.21 -0.26
C LYS A 114 11.17 -11.09 -0.51
N GLU A 115 11.08 -10.62 -1.74
CA GLU A 115 10.18 -9.53 -2.12
C GLU A 115 8.72 -9.98 -2.03
N ALA A 116 8.40 -11.15 -2.57
CA ALA A 116 7.05 -11.71 -2.50
C ALA A 116 6.58 -11.91 -1.05
N THR A 117 7.45 -12.45 -0.20
CA THR A 117 7.16 -12.60 1.23
C THR A 117 6.90 -11.26 1.90
N ALA A 118 7.70 -10.24 1.58
CA ALA A 118 7.52 -8.91 2.16
C ALA A 118 6.19 -8.26 1.71
N ILE A 119 5.84 -8.36 0.43
CA ILE A 119 4.54 -7.88 -0.10
C ILE A 119 3.39 -8.58 0.60
N LEU A 120 3.43 -9.92 0.69
CA LEU A 120 2.37 -10.70 1.33
C LEU A 120 2.24 -10.37 2.81
N GLN A 121 3.34 -10.22 3.54
CA GLN A 121 3.32 -9.83 4.95
C GLN A 121 2.73 -8.44 5.13
N PHE A 122 3.09 -7.48 4.27
CA PHE A 122 2.50 -6.15 4.29
C PHE A 122 0.98 -6.21 4.13
N LEU A 123 0.49 -6.88 3.10
CA LEU A 123 -0.94 -6.98 2.81
C LEU A 123 -1.70 -7.72 3.92
N LYS A 124 -1.15 -8.83 4.43
CA LYS A 124 -1.73 -9.59 5.54
C LYS A 124 -1.82 -8.75 6.83
N ALA A 125 -0.80 -7.93 7.11
CA ALA A 125 -0.78 -7.05 8.28
C ALA A 125 -1.88 -5.99 8.22
N ARG A 126 -2.29 -5.55 7.03
CA ARG A 126 -3.39 -4.57 6.80
C ARG A 126 -4.78 -5.18 6.90
N LYS A 127 -4.91 -6.50 6.96
CA LYS A 127 -6.18 -7.25 7.14
C LYS A 127 -7.32 -6.84 6.19
N GLY A 128 -6.99 -6.19 5.08
CA GLY A 128 -7.96 -5.68 4.11
C GLY A 128 -8.79 -4.46 4.57
N THR A 129 -8.58 -3.99 5.78
CA THR A 129 -9.35 -2.88 6.39
C THR A 129 -8.51 -1.62 6.61
N GLU A 130 -7.24 -1.79 6.94
CA GLU A 130 -6.34 -0.66 7.16
C GLU A 130 -5.87 -0.05 5.84
N SER A 131 -5.98 1.26 5.72
CA SER A 131 -5.57 1.98 4.53
C SER A 131 -4.05 2.19 4.49
N PHE A 132 -3.52 2.27 3.28
CA PHE A 132 -2.12 2.55 2.99
C PHE A 132 -1.98 3.46 1.76
N VAL A 133 -0.82 4.11 1.64
CA VAL A 133 -0.47 4.91 0.46
C VAL A 133 0.36 4.05 -0.49
N VAL A 134 0.12 4.17 -1.78
CA VAL A 134 0.95 3.55 -2.82
C VAL A 134 1.95 4.57 -3.33
N GLY A 135 3.22 4.35 -3.03
CA GLY A 135 4.29 5.31 -3.33
C GLY A 135 4.73 5.36 -4.80
N THR A 136 4.40 4.32 -5.58
CA THR A 136 4.90 4.12 -6.96
C THR A 136 3.78 4.00 -7.98
N LEU A 137 2.74 4.85 -7.86
CA LEU A 137 1.68 4.90 -8.86
C LEU A 137 2.15 5.62 -10.12
N PRO A 138 1.73 5.15 -11.31
CA PRO A 138 1.88 5.92 -12.55
C PRO A 138 1.26 7.32 -12.40
N PRO A 139 1.84 8.36 -13.01
CA PRO A 139 1.36 9.73 -12.89
C PRO A 139 -0.12 9.94 -13.24
N ILE A 140 -0.65 9.14 -14.18
CA ILE A 140 -2.06 9.19 -14.59
C ILE A 140 -3.03 8.79 -13.45
N TYR A 141 -2.58 8.01 -12.47
CA TYR A 141 -3.37 7.57 -11.32
C TYR A 141 -2.97 8.25 -10.02
N ALA A 142 -1.81 8.93 -10.04
CA ALA A 142 -1.33 9.70 -8.93
C ALA A 142 -2.02 11.08 -8.92
N ASP A 143 -2.34 11.57 -7.72
CA ASP A 143 -2.75 12.94 -7.55
C ASP A 143 -1.56 13.74 -7.00
N ALA A 144 -1.24 14.86 -7.64
CA ALA A 144 -0.14 15.71 -7.22
C ALA A 144 -0.44 16.43 -5.89
N THR A 145 -1.72 16.62 -5.58
CA THR A 145 -2.17 17.37 -4.41
C THR A 145 -2.45 16.46 -3.22
N TYR A 146 -3.02 15.26 -3.48
CA TYR A 146 -3.43 14.33 -2.43
C TYR A 146 -2.79 12.96 -2.63
N LYS A 147 -2.18 12.44 -1.56
CA LYS A 147 -1.75 11.04 -1.55
C LYS A 147 -2.98 10.15 -1.39
N LYS A 148 -3.39 9.51 -2.48
CA LYS A 148 -4.50 8.56 -2.47
C LYS A 148 -4.22 7.42 -1.51
N ARG A 149 -5.22 7.08 -0.70
CA ARG A 149 -5.18 5.96 0.22
C ARG A 149 -5.95 4.78 -0.37
N PHE A 150 -5.43 3.60 -0.16
CA PHE A 150 -6.01 2.36 -0.66
C PHE A 150 -6.17 1.34 0.45
N ILE A 151 -7.17 0.50 0.32
CA ILE A 151 -7.30 -0.75 1.07
C ILE A 151 -7.13 -1.92 0.09
N CYS A 152 -6.71 -3.08 0.59
CA CYS A 152 -6.56 -4.28 -0.22
C CYS A 152 -7.42 -5.41 0.35
N PRO A 153 -8.70 -5.51 -0.02
CA PRO A 153 -9.59 -6.54 0.50
C PRO A 153 -9.25 -7.94 -0.03
N THR A 154 -8.70 -8.02 -1.24
CA THR A 154 -8.40 -9.31 -1.88
C THR A 154 -7.03 -9.29 -2.53
N PHE A 155 -6.28 -10.34 -2.30
CA PHE A 155 -5.01 -10.60 -2.96
C PHE A 155 -4.77 -12.11 -3.05
N ASN A 156 -4.00 -12.52 -4.04
CA ASN A 156 -3.57 -13.90 -4.21
C ASN A 156 -2.08 -13.98 -4.53
N SER A 157 -1.50 -15.13 -4.31
CA SER A 157 -0.12 -15.41 -4.66
C SER A 157 -0.03 -16.74 -5.40
N ASN A 158 0.79 -16.78 -6.43
CA ASN A 158 1.07 -17.97 -7.19
C ASN A 158 2.59 -18.23 -7.20
N PHE A 159 2.96 -19.46 -6.93
CA PHE A 159 4.32 -19.96 -7.05
C PHE A 159 4.49 -20.58 -8.43
N THR A 160 5.37 -20.03 -9.26
CA THR A 160 5.60 -20.54 -10.60
C THR A 160 6.75 -21.56 -10.60
N PHE A 161 7.90 -21.17 -10.03
CA PHE A 161 9.07 -22.03 -9.80
C PHE A 161 9.99 -21.36 -8.79
N HIS A 162 11.07 -22.03 -8.43
CA HIS A 162 12.01 -21.54 -7.42
C HIS A 162 12.40 -20.06 -7.63
N ASN A 163 12.23 -19.26 -6.58
CA ASN A 163 12.49 -17.83 -6.55
C ASN A 163 11.71 -17.00 -7.58
N ASN A 164 10.56 -17.50 -8.02
CA ASN A 164 9.67 -16.80 -8.95
C ASN A 164 8.21 -16.88 -8.49
N TYR A 165 7.72 -15.77 -8.00
CA TYR A 165 6.39 -15.61 -7.44
C TYR A 165 5.61 -14.54 -8.19
N THR A 166 4.33 -14.76 -8.35
CA THR A 166 3.38 -13.76 -8.87
C THR A 166 2.35 -13.44 -7.81
N ILE A 167 2.17 -12.17 -7.50
CA ILE A 167 1.15 -11.69 -6.58
C ILE A 167 0.19 -10.79 -7.36
N LYS A 168 -1.10 -11.05 -7.23
CA LYS A 168 -2.16 -10.18 -7.76
C LYS A 168 -2.95 -9.63 -6.62
N ALA A 169 -3.24 -8.33 -6.66
CA ALA A 169 -3.98 -7.65 -5.60
C ALA A 169 -4.95 -6.62 -6.19
N ASN A 170 -6.04 -6.41 -5.49
CA ASN A 170 -7.04 -5.41 -5.82
C ASN A 170 -6.97 -4.29 -4.77
N PHE A 171 -6.60 -3.09 -5.19
CA PHE A 171 -6.53 -1.91 -4.34
C PHE A 171 -7.74 -1.03 -4.60
N ILE A 172 -8.48 -0.72 -3.56
CA ILE A 172 -9.68 0.13 -3.63
C ILE A 172 -9.34 1.45 -2.94
N GLU A 173 -9.49 2.55 -3.67
CA GLU A 173 -9.32 3.89 -3.10
C GLU A 173 -10.31 4.12 -1.97
N THR A 174 -9.85 4.74 -0.89
CA THR A 174 -10.68 5.09 0.27
C THR A 174 -10.31 6.46 0.80
N ASN A 175 -11.30 7.17 1.32
CA ASN A 175 -11.12 8.49 1.96
C ASN A 175 -11.12 8.40 3.49
N THR A 176 -11.25 7.21 4.05
CA THR A 176 -11.21 7.02 5.50
C THR A 176 -9.76 7.03 6.00
N SER A 177 -9.48 7.85 7.00
CA SER A 177 -8.31 7.69 7.87
C SER A 177 -8.56 6.50 8.80
N ASN A 178 -7.50 5.75 9.08
CA ASN A 178 -7.55 4.68 10.09
C ASN A 178 -7.76 5.28 11.50
#